data_ee2854c3423f90f4cf62b3141b89bbdc
#
_entry.id   ee2854c3423f90f4cf62b3141b89bbdc
#
_cell.length_a   1.000
_cell.length_b   1.000
_cell.length_c   1.000
_cell.angle_alpha   90.00
_cell.angle_beta   90.00
_cell.angle_gamma   90.00
#
_symmetry.space_group_name_H-M   'P 1'
#
loop_
_entity.id
_entity.type
_entity.pdbx_description
1 polymer ?
#
loop_
_entity_poly.entity_id
_entity_poly.type
_entity_poly.pdbx_seq_one_letter_code
_entity_poly.pdbx_strand_id
1 'polypeptide(L)'
;MDLTNVTGLPYPIWYAFNELYNSHPPVAPDEFTATQLLKSSKEIHLMREHSDEVVKDVQDVMAMIDGTCRHEVMRRIIENLGDEKYVCERRFSRNINVEVDGVQVPIKISGGVDMYYRDDSGLHIIDYKNTNQASIDKAREGEDTKYLDQMYIYAWLMEPELGERPLDATIVAQNKRLFKKDIDLNDPTKVPAQQMTFSLDDIDYQNALIEKIKGKIENVLSCRIPECSDEEMWMTERLYGVKKPENQKYNKKCSSMAEANQFLIEKGWAGKGYTITEIVPEPKKCNGNCDYLPWCKQGQEAVERYINSNKEHSNG
;
A
#
# COMPACT_ATOMS: atom_id res chain seq x y z
N MET A 1 21.29 -4.99 -6.00
CA MET A 1 21.59 -5.66 -4.70
C MET A 1 21.12 -7.10 -4.79
N ASP A 2 21.95 -8.08 -4.40
CA ASP A 2 21.54 -9.48 -4.52
C ASP A 2 20.69 -9.90 -3.33
N LEU A 3 19.62 -10.67 -3.65
CA LEU A 3 18.77 -11.27 -2.62
C LEU A 3 19.54 -12.39 -1.89
N THR A 4 19.35 -12.50 -0.59
CA THR A 4 19.80 -13.69 0.14
C THR A 4 18.91 -14.90 -0.19
N ASN A 5 19.42 -16.10 0.07
CA ASN A 5 18.71 -17.37 -0.18
C ASN A 5 18.79 -18.25 1.08
N VAL A 6 18.24 -17.74 2.17
CA VAL A 6 18.29 -18.41 3.49
C VAL A 6 17.58 -19.77 3.47
N THR A 7 16.52 -19.91 2.70
CA THR A 7 15.76 -21.17 2.58
C THR A 7 16.38 -22.19 1.62
N GLY A 8 17.47 -21.81 0.91
CA GLY A 8 18.19 -22.74 0.03
C GLY A 8 17.41 -23.15 -1.23
N LEU A 9 16.72 -22.21 -1.88
CA LEU A 9 16.12 -22.47 -3.20
C LEU A 9 17.19 -22.94 -4.20
N PRO A 10 16.85 -23.83 -5.14
CA PRO A 10 17.76 -24.20 -6.22
C PRO A 10 18.30 -22.98 -6.95
N TYR A 11 19.60 -22.96 -7.25
CA TYR A 11 20.28 -21.81 -7.84
C TYR A 11 19.55 -21.19 -9.04
N PRO A 12 19.06 -21.94 -10.05
CA PRO A 12 18.41 -21.33 -11.20
C PRO A 12 17.08 -20.62 -10.85
N ILE A 13 16.42 -21.08 -9.78
CA ILE A 13 15.18 -20.46 -9.29
C ILE A 13 15.50 -19.16 -8.53
N TRP A 14 16.46 -19.23 -7.61
CA TRP A 14 16.94 -18.05 -6.90
C TRP A 14 17.46 -16.99 -7.86
N TYR A 15 18.28 -17.39 -8.85
CA TYR A 15 18.84 -16.50 -9.86
C TYR A 15 17.72 -15.79 -10.66
N ALA A 16 16.70 -16.52 -11.10
CA ALA A 16 15.57 -15.93 -11.82
C ALA A 16 14.82 -14.89 -10.98
N PHE A 17 14.60 -15.17 -9.69
CA PHE A 17 13.96 -14.21 -8.79
C PHE A 17 14.84 -12.99 -8.50
N ASN A 18 16.15 -13.19 -8.37
CA ASN A 18 17.11 -12.11 -8.20
C ASN A 18 17.15 -11.17 -9.41
N GLU A 19 17.15 -11.71 -10.64
CA GLU A 19 17.07 -10.93 -11.87
C GLU A 19 15.75 -10.15 -11.97
N LEU A 20 14.62 -10.77 -11.66
CA LEU A 20 13.32 -10.10 -11.63
C LEU A 20 13.28 -8.96 -10.59
N TYR A 21 13.85 -9.18 -9.42
CA TYR A 21 13.94 -8.16 -8.38
C TYR A 21 14.76 -6.95 -8.84
N ASN A 22 15.88 -7.20 -9.51
CA ASN A 22 16.80 -6.16 -9.99
C ASN A 22 16.44 -5.61 -11.38
N SER A 23 15.34 -6.03 -12.00
CA SER A 23 14.96 -5.63 -13.36
C SER A 23 14.56 -4.15 -13.48
N HIS A 24 14.23 -3.50 -12.38
CA HIS A 24 13.89 -2.09 -12.40
C HIS A 24 15.15 -1.22 -12.20
N PRO A 25 15.36 -0.22 -13.08
CA PRO A 25 16.49 0.68 -12.91
C PRO A 25 16.34 1.51 -11.62
N PRO A 26 17.46 1.87 -10.98
CA PRO A 26 17.43 2.76 -9.83
C PRO A 26 16.81 4.11 -10.21
N VAL A 27 16.05 4.67 -9.30
CA VAL A 27 15.43 6.00 -9.46
C VAL A 27 16.51 7.07 -9.27
N ALA A 28 16.58 8.05 -10.17
CA ALA A 28 17.54 9.14 -10.07
C ALA A 28 17.31 10.01 -8.82
N PRO A 29 18.35 10.68 -8.29
CA PRO A 29 18.21 11.51 -7.08
C PRO A 29 17.21 12.66 -7.21
N ASP A 30 16.96 13.16 -8.41
CA ASP A 30 15.99 14.20 -8.75
C ASP A 30 14.66 13.63 -9.26
N GLU A 31 14.47 12.30 -9.21
CA GLU A 31 13.25 11.64 -9.65
C GLU A 31 12.49 11.05 -8.46
N PHE A 32 11.15 11.11 -8.52
CA PHE A 32 10.22 10.42 -7.64
C PHE A 32 9.22 9.63 -8.47
N THR A 33 8.93 8.40 -8.07
CA THR A 33 7.91 7.59 -8.77
C THR A 33 6.53 7.77 -8.14
N ALA A 34 5.47 7.56 -8.94
CA ALA A 34 4.09 7.60 -8.47
C ALA A 34 3.87 6.71 -7.24
N THR A 35 4.42 5.49 -7.25
CA THR A 35 4.31 4.54 -6.14
C THR A 35 5.08 4.97 -4.88
N GLN A 36 6.22 5.66 -5.03
CA GLN A 36 6.93 6.25 -3.89
C GLN A 36 6.10 7.36 -3.25
N LEU A 37 5.46 8.21 -4.05
CA LEU A 37 4.68 9.37 -3.58
C LEU A 37 3.40 8.98 -2.82
N LEU A 38 2.96 7.74 -2.92
CA LEU A 38 1.89 7.18 -2.07
C LEU A 38 2.35 6.84 -0.64
N LYS A 39 3.67 6.84 -0.39
CA LYS A 39 4.26 6.58 0.93
C LYS A 39 4.31 7.86 1.77
N SER A 40 4.62 7.72 3.07
CA SER A 40 4.89 8.88 3.94
C SER A 40 6.21 9.57 3.56
N SER A 41 6.33 10.87 3.87
CA SER A 41 7.61 11.59 3.68
C SER A 41 8.76 10.90 4.41
N LYS A 42 8.50 10.37 5.61
CA LYS A 42 9.50 9.65 6.41
C LYS A 42 9.97 8.37 5.72
N GLU A 43 9.04 7.56 5.17
CA GLU A 43 9.42 6.34 4.47
C GLU A 43 10.20 6.66 3.18
N ILE A 44 9.80 7.69 2.42
CA ILE A 44 10.53 8.13 1.23
C ILE A 44 11.94 8.59 1.59
N HIS A 45 12.09 9.38 2.63
CA HIS A 45 13.39 9.87 3.10
C HIS A 45 14.31 8.71 3.50
N LEU A 46 13.85 7.82 4.40
CA LEU A 46 14.62 6.66 4.83
C LEU A 46 14.97 5.71 3.67
N MET A 47 14.05 5.54 2.71
CA MET A 47 14.30 4.76 1.50
C MET A 47 15.45 5.36 0.69
N ARG A 48 15.52 6.68 0.56
CA ARG A 48 16.58 7.36 -0.20
C ARG A 48 17.93 7.30 0.51
N GLU A 49 17.94 7.30 1.83
CA GLU A 49 19.16 7.25 2.64
C GLU A 49 19.71 5.82 2.84
N HIS A 50 18.83 4.83 2.96
CA HIS A 50 19.20 3.48 3.43
C HIS A 50 18.83 2.36 2.47
N SER A 51 18.42 2.64 1.21
CA SER A 51 18.05 1.58 0.26
C SER A 51 19.17 0.56 0.04
N ASP A 52 20.42 0.99 0.07
CA ASP A 52 21.58 0.14 -0.16
C ASP A 52 21.97 -0.71 1.07
N GLU A 53 21.41 -0.38 2.24
CA GLU A 53 21.64 -1.08 3.51
C GLU A 53 20.57 -2.14 3.80
N VAL A 54 19.43 -2.09 3.07
CA VAL A 54 18.32 -3.04 3.25
C VAL A 54 18.68 -4.39 2.64
N VAL A 55 18.88 -5.40 3.47
CA VAL A 55 19.09 -6.78 3.03
C VAL A 55 17.74 -7.50 2.97
N LYS A 56 17.40 -8.09 1.83
CA LYS A 56 16.16 -8.87 1.64
C LYS A 56 16.46 -10.31 1.29
N ASP A 57 15.69 -11.23 1.85
CA ASP A 57 15.66 -12.60 1.37
C ASP A 57 14.68 -12.74 0.19
N VAL A 58 14.91 -13.73 -0.65
CA VAL A 58 14.02 -14.04 -1.75
C VAL A 58 12.57 -14.26 -1.31
N GLN A 59 12.36 -14.76 -0.09
CA GLN A 59 11.02 -14.97 0.48
C GLN A 59 10.28 -13.65 0.77
N ASP A 60 11.02 -12.59 1.14
CA ASP A 60 10.44 -11.28 1.46
C ASP A 60 9.86 -10.59 0.22
N VAL A 61 10.39 -10.92 -0.96
CA VAL A 61 10.02 -10.28 -2.23
C VAL A 61 9.11 -11.12 -3.12
N MET A 62 8.72 -12.32 -2.69
CA MET A 62 7.88 -13.24 -3.49
C MET A 62 6.57 -12.61 -3.98
N ALA A 63 5.91 -11.82 -3.13
CA ALA A 63 4.65 -11.17 -3.51
C ALA A 63 4.85 -10.10 -4.61
N MET A 64 5.99 -9.43 -4.61
CA MET A 64 6.37 -8.45 -5.64
C MET A 64 6.74 -9.17 -6.94
N ILE A 65 7.54 -10.22 -6.87
CA ILE A 65 7.91 -11.05 -8.02
C ILE A 65 6.67 -11.63 -8.70
N ASP A 66 5.71 -12.17 -7.92
CA ASP A 66 4.43 -12.67 -8.46
C ASP A 66 3.65 -11.57 -9.22
N GLY A 67 3.63 -10.35 -8.68
CA GLY A 67 3.07 -9.19 -9.38
C GLY A 67 3.77 -8.92 -10.71
N THR A 68 5.10 -8.78 -10.71
CA THR A 68 5.91 -8.50 -11.91
C THR A 68 5.72 -9.58 -12.99
N CYS A 69 5.72 -10.87 -12.61
CA CYS A 69 5.47 -11.96 -13.55
C CYS A 69 4.08 -11.85 -14.22
N ARG A 70 3.05 -11.46 -13.45
CA ARG A 70 1.68 -11.29 -13.98
C ARG A 70 1.60 -10.15 -14.96
N HIS A 71 2.18 -8.99 -14.63
CA HIS A 71 2.23 -7.85 -15.54
C HIS A 71 2.89 -8.25 -16.87
N GLU A 72 4.05 -8.90 -16.81
CA GLU A 72 4.76 -9.34 -18.02
C GLU A 72 3.96 -10.34 -18.85
N VAL A 73 3.29 -11.31 -18.22
CA VAL A 73 2.43 -12.26 -18.93
C VAL A 73 1.22 -11.57 -19.57
N MET A 74 0.56 -10.67 -18.84
CA MET A 74 -0.60 -9.91 -19.37
C MET A 74 -0.17 -9.03 -20.54
N ARG A 75 0.94 -8.29 -20.39
CA ARG A 75 1.52 -7.48 -21.47
C ARG A 75 1.69 -8.30 -22.75
N ARG A 76 2.38 -9.45 -22.67
CA ARG A 76 2.64 -10.32 -23.83
C ARG A 76 1.36 -10.83 -24.49
N ILE A 77 0.36 -11.21 -23.69
CA ILE A 77 -0.91 -11.72 -24.23
C ILE A 77 -1.68 -10.61 -24.95
N ILE A 78 -1.72 -9.40 -24.38
CA ILE A 78 -2.42 -8.26 -24.96
C ILE A 78 -1.70 -7.76 -26.22
N GLU A 79 -0.38 -7.69 -26.21
CA GLU A 79 0.40 -7.37 -27.41
C GLU A 79 0.15 -8.39 -28.54
N ASN A 80 0.03 -9.69 -28.22
CA ASN A 80 -0.31 -10.73 -29.17
C ASN A 80 -1.76 -10.67 -29.69
N LEU A 81 -2.66 -9.95 -29.00
CA LEU A 81 -4.01 -9.68 -29.51
C LEU A 81 -3.96 -8.86 -30.81
N GLY A 82 -2.90 -8.04 -30.98
CA GLY A 82 -2.69 -7.22 -32.17
C GLY A 82 -3.67 -6.06 -32.33
N ASP A 83 -4.38 -5.69 -31.26
CA ASP A 83 -5.27 -4.53 -31.24
C ASP A 83 -4.48 -3.31 -30.72
N GLU A 84 -4.07 -2.45 -31.66
CA GLU A 84 -3.23 -1.29 -31.40
C GLU A 84 -3.85 -0.23 -30.48
N LYS A 85 -5.15 -0.33 -30.17
CA LYS A 85 -5.80 0.58 -29.22
C LYS A 85 -5.32 0.37 -27.79
N TYR A 86 -4.84 -0.85 -27.44
CA TYR A 86 -4.31 -1.16 -26.10
C TYR A 86 -2.81 -0.94 -26.03
N VAL A 87 -2.36 -0.10 -25.14
CA VAL A 87 -0.93 0.17 -24.90
C VAL A 87 -0.59 -0.29 -23.49
N CYS A 88 0.40 -1.19 -23.39
CA CYS A 88 0.82 -1.79 -22.11
C CYS A 88 2.16 -1.24 -21.63
N GLU A 89 2.34 -1.21 -20.29
CA GLU A 89 3.61 -0.98 -19.58
C GLU A 89 4.36 0.28 -20.07
N ARG A 90 3.60 1.36 -20.33
CA ARG A 90 4.20 2.62 -20.77
C ARG A 90 4.53 3.52 -19.58
N ARG A 91 5.77 4.01 -19.56
CA ARG A 91 6.23 4.96 -18.55
C ARG A 91 6.01 6.39 -19.02
N PHE A 92 5.36 7.19 -18.17
CA PHE A 92 5.16 8.62 -18.34
C PHE A 92 5.97 9.39 -17.31
N SER A 93 6.32 10.64 -17.62
CA SER A 93 7.01 11.51 -16.68
C SER A 93 6.65 12.97 -16.91
N ARG A 94 6.75 13.75 -15.82
CA ARG A 94 6.51 15.19 -15.85
C ARG A 94 7.53 15.91 -14.97
N ASN A 95 8.12 16.99 -15.47
CA ASN A 95 8.99 17.85 -14.69
C ASN A 95 8.16 18.92 -13.98
N ILE A 96 8.46 19.16 -12.72
CA ILE A 96 7.87 20.23 -11.91
C ILE A 96 8.97 20.97 -11.16
N ASN A 97 8.67 22.17 -10.70
CA ASN A 97 9.52 22.84 -9.73
C ASN A 97 8.91 22.73 -8.34
N VAL A 98 9.71 22.40 -7.35
CA VAL A 98 9.34 22.36 -5.93
C VAL A 98 10.19 23.39 -5.20
N GLU A 99 9.55 24.21 -4.37
CA GLU A 99 10.27 25.19 -3.55
C GLU A 99 10.89 24.48 -2.34
N VAL A 100 12.21 24.60 -2.20
CA VAL A 100 12.95 24.05 -1.06
C VAL A 100 13.83 25.16 -0.50
N ASP A 101 13.53 25.59 0.73
CA ASP A 101 14.25 26.69 1.41
C ASP A 101 14.34 27.98 0.57
N GLY A 102 13.24 28.33 -0.14
CA GLY A 102 13.18 29.50 -0.99
C GLY A 102 13.84 29.36 -2.38
N VAL A 103 14.32 28.15 -2.72
CA VAL A 103 14.94 27.83 -4.02
C VAL A 103 14.01 26.92 -4.81
N GLN A 104 13.78 27.24 -6.09
CA GLN A 104 13.05 26.34 -6.99
C GLN A 104 13.95 25.20 -7.49
N VAL A 105 13.63 23.98 -7.09
CA VAL A 105 14.38 22.77 -7.44
C VAL A 105 13.58 22.01 -8.50
N PRO A 106 14.17 21.73 -9.68
CA PRO A 106 13.53 20.93 -10.72
C PRO A 106 13.49 19.46 -10.29
N ILE A 107 12.31 18.86 -10.35
CA ILE A 107 12.05 17.47 -9.97
C ILE A 107 11.30 16.77 -11.09
N LYS A 108 11.68 15.55 -11.39
CA LYS A 108 10.97 14.65 -12.30
C LYS A 108 10.06 13.73 -11.50
N ILE A 109 8.77 13.70 -11.84
CA ILE A 109 7.83 12.68 -11.37
C ILE A 109 7.56 11.71 -12.50
N SER A 110 7.62 10.40 -12.22
CA SER A 110 7.40 9.36 -13.23
C SER A 110 6.49 8.25 -12.71
N GLY A 111 5.85 7.52 -13.65
CA GLY A 111 5.02 6.38 -13.35
C GLY A 111 4.88 5.44 -14.53
N GLY A 112 4.92 4.14 -14.27
CA GLY A 112 4.57 3.11 -15.26
C GLY A 112 3.08 2.84 -15.17
N VAL A 113 2.38 2.96 -16.28
CA VAL A 113 0.96 2.64 -16.42
C VAL A 113 0.84 1.24 -16.99
N ASP A 114 0.15 0.34 -16.29
CA ASP A 114 0.07 -1.07 -16.67
C ASP A 114 -0.58 -1.24 -18.05
N MET A 115 -1.70 -0.53 -18.28
CA MET A 115 -2.35 -0.46 -19.58
C MET A 115 -3.22 0.79 -19.69
N TYR A 116 -3.32 1.32 -20.89
CA TYR A 116 -4.36 2.28 -21.26
C TYR A 116 -4.88 1.99 -22.66
N TYR A 117 -6.09 2.47 -22.93
CA TYR A 117 -6.69 2.36 -24.25
C TYR A 117 -7.55 3.58 -24.57
N ARG A 118 -7.85 3.76 -25.85
CA ARG A 118 -8.73 4.81 -26.34
C ARG A 118 -9.91 4.18 -27.07
N ASP A 119 -11.11 4.69 -26.82
CA ASP A 119 -12.31 4.40 -27.58
C ASP A 119 -13.07 5.70 -27.94
N ASP A 120 -14.30 5.57 -28.42
CA ASP A 120 -15.12 6.71 -28.85
C ASP A 120 -15.48 7.67 -27.68
N SER A 121 -15.43 7.22 -26.44
CA SER A 121 -15.67 8.04 -25.26
C SER A 121 -14.45 8.82 -24.79
N GLY A 122 -13.23 8.31 -25.05
CA GLY A 122 -11.98 8.94 -24.69
C GLY A 122 -10.89 7.98 -24.26
N LEU A 123 -10.01 8.44 -23.39
CA LEU A 123 -8.85 7.71 -22.85
C LEU A 123 -9.19 7.08 -21.49
N HIS A 124 -8.80 5.81 -21.32
CA HIS A 124 -9.08 4.98 -20.14
C HIS A 124 -7.82 4.31 -19.62
N ILE A 125 -7.67 4.20 -18.30
CA ILE A 125 -6.58 3.48 -17.65
C ILE A 125 -7.10 2.13 -17.14
N ILE A 126 -6.28 1.08 -17.27
CA ILE A 126 -6.48 -0.20 -16.58
C ILE A 126 -5.22 -0.52 -15.77
N ASP A 127 -5.40 -0.85 -14.50
CA ASP A 127 -4.33 -1.16 -13.58
C ASP A 127 -4.60 -2.50 -12.89
N TYR A 128 -3.57 -3.36 -12.80
CA TYR A 128 -3.67 -4.70 -12.23
C TYR A 128 -3.19 -4.72 -10.79
N LYS A 129 -4.01 -5.20 -9.88
CA LYS A 129 -3.64 -5.35 -8.47
C LYS A 129 -3.79 -6.78 -7.99
N ASN A 130 -2.74 -7.28 -7.35
CA ASN A 130 -2.75 -8.57 -6.69
C ASN A 130 -2.83 -8.36 -5.17
N THR A 131 -4.04 -8.47 -4.60
CA THR A 131 -4.33 -8.01 -3.24
C THR A 131 -5.25 -8.98 -2.49
N ASN A 132 -5.79 -8.58 -1.37
CA ASN A 132 -6.75 -9.35 -0.57
C ASN A 132 -8.11 -8.63 -0.50
N GLN A 133 -9.16 -9.36 -0.08
CA GLN A 133 -10.52 -8.82 -0.04
C GLN A 133 -10.64 -7.56 0.80
N ALA A 134 -10.01 -7.52 1.97
CA ALA A 134 -10.12 -6.36 2.86
C ALA A 134 -9.56 -5.07 2.21
N SER A 135 -8.49 -5.16 1.40
CA SER A 135 -7.96 -4.01 0.67
C SER A 135 -8.89 -3.58 -0.48
N ILE A 136 -9.55 -4.55 -1.13
CA ILE A 136 -10.53 -4.27 -2.18
C ILE A 136 -11.75 -3.56 -1.57
N ASP A 137 -12.26 -4.04 -0.44
CA ASP A 137 -13.44 -3.48 0.22
C ASP A 137 -13.15 -2.04 0.69
N LYS A 138 -12.01 -1.81 1.35
CA LYS A 138 -11.59 -0.47 1.76
C LYS A 138 -11.48 0.53 0.61
N ALA A 139 -10.89 0.10 -0.51
CA ALA A 139 -10.80 0.94 -1.69
C ALA A 139 -12.17 1.26 -2.29
N ARG A 140 -13.07 0.27 -2.33
CA ARG A 140 -14.44 0.42 -2.84
C ARG A 140 -15.30 1.33 -1.94
N GLU A 141 -15.11 1.25 -0.64
CA GLU A 141 -15.82 2.05 0.37
C GLU A 141 -15.21 3.46 0.54
N GLY A 142 -14.08 3.73 -0.11
CA GLY A 142 -13.37 5.02 -0.01
C GLY A 142 -12.58 5.20 1.30
N GLU A 143 -12.42 4.13 2.08
CA GLU A 143 -11.61 4.16 3.31
C GLU A 143 -10.10 4.17 3.04
N ASP A 144 -9.66 3.66 1.89
CA ASP A 144 -8.27 3.73 1.42
C ASP A 144 -8.24 4.32 0.01
N THR A 145 -7.70 5.53 -0.12
CA THR A 145 -7.64 6.27 -1.39
C THR A 145 -6.41 5.95 -2.23
N LYS A 146 -5.49 5.09 -1.78
CA LYS A 146 -4.21 4.88 -2.46
C LYS A 146 -4.34 4.46 -3.93
N TYR A 147 -5.32 3.63 -4.24
CA TYR A 147 -5.56 3.26 -5.64
C TYR A 147 -6.08 4.45 -6.45
N LEU A 148 -7.01 5.20 -5.90
CA LEU A 148 -7.54 6.42 -6.52
C LEU A 148 -6.43 7.45 -6.70
N ASP A 149 -5.65 7.73 -5.66
CA ASP A 149 -4.50 8.65 -5.71
C ASP A 149 -3.52 8.26 -6.81
N GLN A 150 -3.19 6.96 -6.93
CA GLN A 150 -2.31 6.46 -7.98
C GLN A 150 -2.86 6.73 -9.38
N MET A 151 -4.15 6.51 -9.59
CA MET A 151 -4.80 6.75 -10.89
C MET A 151 -4.83 8.23 -11.24
N TYR A 152 -5.08 9.12 -10.28
CA TYR A 152 -4.98 10.57 -10.49
C TYR A 152 -3.56 11.02 -10.82
N ILE A 153 -2.53 10.45 -10.17
CA ILE A 153 -1.13 10.72 -10.51
C ILE A 153 -0.84 10.25 -11.95
N TYR A 154 -1.29 9.07 -12.33
CA TYR A 154 -1.11 8.57 -13.70
C TYR A 154 -1.82 9.46 -14.73
N ALA A 155 -3.07 9.83 -14.51
CA ALA A 155 -3.80 10.73 -15.40
C ALA A 155 -3.06 12.07 -15.57
N TRP A 156 -2.57 12.65 -14.46
CA TRP A 156 -1.79 13.87 -14.47
C TRP A 156 -0.45 13.75 -15.22
N LEU A 157 0.21 12.58 -15.17
CA LEU A 157 1.45 12.30 -15.91
C LEU A 157 1.20 12.09 -17.41
N MET A 158 0.08 11.47 -17.77
CA MET A 158 -0.27 11.12 -19.15
C MET A 158 -0.73 12.30 -19.98
N GLU A 159 -1.50 13.20 -19.38
CA GLU A 159 -2.20 14.32 -20.05
C GLU A 159 -1.28 15.19 -20.93
N PRO A 160 -0.07 15.63 -20.49
CA PRO A 160 0.79 16.47 -21.33
C PRO A 160 1.35 15.77 -22.56
N GLU A 161 1.55 14.45 -22.50
CA GLU A 161 2.13 13.67 -23.59
C GLU A 161 1.08 13.20 -24.58
N LEU A 162 -0.11 12.83 -24.10
CA LEU A 162 -1.19 12.31 -24.94
C LEU A 162 -2.12 13.40 -25.46
N GLY A 163 -2.02 14.62 -24.93
CA GLY A 163 -2.84 15.76 -25.30
C GLY A 163 -4.28 15.69 -24.82
N GLU A 164 -4.61 14.67 -24.00
CA GLU A 164 -5.92 14.52 -23.36
C GLU A 164 -5.77 13.82 -22.01
N ARG A 165 -6.75 14.05 -21.15
CA ARG A 165 -6.83 13.45 -19.83
C ARG A 165 -7.62 12.15 -19.88
N PRO A 166 -7.18 11.09 -19.19
CA PRO A 166 -8.01 9.90 -18.97
C PRO A 166 -9.32 10.25 -18.26
N LEU A 167 -10.43 9.69 -18.74
CA LEU A 167 -11.78 9.90 -18.18
C LEU A 167 -11.97 9.09 -16.90
N ASP A 168 -11.45 7.88 -16.89
CA ASP A 168 -11.57 6.95 -15.78
C ASP A 168 -10.38 6.01 -15.70
N ALA A 169 -10.34 5.28 -14.59
CA ALA A 169 -9.41 4.18 -14.39
C ALA A 169 -10.13 2.97 -13.80
N THR A 170 -9.94 1.82 -14.40
CA THR A 170 -10.43 0.54 -13.89
C THR A 170 -9.31 -0.24 -13.25
N ILE A 171 -9.45 -0.54 -11.96
CA ILE A 171 -8.57 -1.45 -11.25
C ILE A 171 -9.13 -2.87 -11.36
N VAL A 172 -8.34 -3.77 -11.91
CA VAL A 172 -8.63 -5.21 -11.94
C VAL A 172 -7.88 -5.87 -10.78
N ALA A 173 -8.57 -6.04 -9.66
CA ALA A 173 -8.01 -6.58 -8.43
C ALA A 173 -8.19 -8.11 -8.39
N GLN A 174 -7.08 -8.85 -8.35
CA GLN A 174 -7.10 -10.28 -8.12
C GLN A 174 -7.02 -10.57 -6.62
N ASN A 175 -8.07 -11.22 -6.08
CA ASN A 175 -8.11 -11.65 -4.69
C ASN A 175 -7.30 -12.93 -4.47
N LYS A 176 -6.14 -12.81 -3.81
CA LYS A 176 -5.22 -13.92 -3.52
C LYS A 176 -5.78 -14.99 -2.58
N ARG A 177 -6.81 -14.67 -1.78
CA ARG A 177 -7.29 -15.49 -0.65
C ARG A 177 -8.71 -15.99 -0.81
N LEU A 178 -9.30 -15.84 -1.99
CA LEU A 178 -10.64 -16.38 -2.23
C LEU A 178 -10.55 -17.90 -2.50
N PHE A 179 -11.12 -18.69 -1.62
CA PHE A 179 -11.18 -20.13 -1.81
C PHE A 179 -12.28 -20.50 -2.80
N LYS A 180 -12.06 -21.59 -3.59
CA LYS A 180 -13.00 -22.06 -4.60
C LYS A 180 -14.45 -22.25 -4.06
N LYS A 181 -14.59 -22.67 -2.81
CA LYS A 181 -15.89 -22.85 -2.14
C LYS A 181 -16.64 -21.55 -1.87
N ASP A 182 -15.93 -20.42 -1.83
CA ASP A 182 -16.47 -19.10 -1.50
C ASP A 182 -16.75 -18.27 -2.76
N ILE A 183 -16.47 -18.82 -3.95
CA ILE A 183 -16.73 -18.17 -5.23
C ILE A 183 -18.23 -18.22 -5.54
N ASP A 184 -18.81 -17.05 -5.77
CA ASP A 184 -20.17 -16.88 -6.27
C ASP A 184 -20.14 -15.96 -7.50
N LEU A 185 -20.34 -16.53 -8.68
CA LEU A 185 -20.29 -15.77 -9.93
C LEU A 185 -21.44 -14.77 -10.12
N ASN A 186 -22.46 -14.84 -9.28
CA ASN A 186 -23.56 -13.87 -9.26
C ASN A 186 -23.29 -12.70 -8.29
N ASP A 187 -22.22 -12.79 -7.50
CA ASP A 187 -21.82 -11.74 -6.56
C ASP A 187 -20.45 -11.20 -6.97
N PRO A 188 -20.37 -9.98 -7.56
CA PRO A 188 -19.10 -9.39 -8.03
C PRO A 188 -18.07 -9.16 -6.93
N THR A 189 -18.46 -9.25 -5.65
CA THR A 189 -17.54 -9.16 -4.51
C THR A 189 -16.96 -10.52 -4.12
N LYS A 190 -17.50 -11.61 -4.65
CA LYS A 190 -17.07 -12.99 -4.38
C LYS A 190 -16.47 -13.70 -5.58
N VAL A 191 -15.88 -12.94 -6.49
CA VAL A 191 -15.15 -13.48 -7.64
C VAL A 191 -13.65 -13.26 -7.47
N PRO A 192 -12.80 -14.14 -8.05
CA PRO A 192 -11.33 -14.01 -7.94
C PRO A 192 -10.77 -12.75 -8.56
N ALA A 193 -11.35 -12.27 -9.67
CA ALA A 193 -10.97 -11.01 -10.32
C ALA A 193 -12.12 -10.01 -10.18
N GLN A 194 -11.91 -8.96 -9.41
CA GLN A 194 -12.91 -7.92 -9.14
C GLN A 194 -12.51 -6.63 -9.84
N GLN A 195 -13.50 -5.87 -10.28
CA GLN A 195 -13.29 -4.58 -10.93
C GLN A 195 -13.79 -3.43 -10.05
N MET A 196 -13.04 -2.33 -10.09
CA MET A 196 -13.42 -1.05 -9.48
C MET A 196 -13.07 0.04 -10.48
N THR A 197 -14.07 0.81 -10.92
CA THR A 197 -13.85 1.92 -11.84
C THR A 197 -14.02 3.24 -11.08
N PHE A 198 -13.04 4.11 -11.24
CA PHE A 198 -12.99 5.45 -10.66
C PHE A 198 -13.09 6.48 -11.77
N SER A 199 -14.00 7.44 -11.67
CA SER A 199 -13.96 8.66 -12.49
C SER A 199 -12.72 9.48 -12.14
N LEU A 200 -12.11 10.12 -13.14
CA LEU A 200 -10.94 10.98 -13.00
C LEU A 200 -11.26 12.44 -13.38
N ASP A 201 -12.53 12.84 -13.30
CA ASP A 201 -13.01 14.17 -13.70
C ASP A 201 -12.90 15.22 -12.58
N ASP A 202 -12.63 14.84 -11.32
CA ASP A 202 -12.45 15.76 -10.21
C ASP A 202 -11.07 16.44 -10.27
N ILE A 203 -11.05 17.59 -10.94
CA ILE A 203 -9.83 18.41 -11.09
C ILE A 203 -9.37 19.00 -9.76
N ASP A 204 -10.30 19.33 -8.86
CA ASP A 204 -9.95 19.90 -7.56
C ASP A 204 -9.28 18.87 -6.67
N TYR A 205 -9.78 17.63 -6.68
CA TYR A 205 -9.12 16.51 -6.03
C TYR A 205 -7.69 16.29 -6.56
N GLN A 206 -7.52 16.27 -7.89
CA GLN A 206 -6.20 16.12 -8.50
C GLN A 206 -5.26 17.24 -8.06
N ASN A 207 -5.70 18.49 -8.13
CA ASN A 207 -4.86 19.63 -7.76
C ASN A 207 -4.44 19.56 -6.30
N ALA A 208 -5.36 19.24 -5.39
CA ALA A 208 -5.07 19.06 -3.98
C ALA A 208 -4.07 17.91 -3.74
N LEU A 209 -4.21 16.80 -4.47
CA LEU A 209 -3.27 15.66 -4.41
C LEU A 209 -1.88 16.07 -4.89
N ILE A 210 -1.76 16.80 -6.01
CA ILE A 210 -0.47 17.25 -6.53
C ILE A 210 0.21 18.23 -5.58
N GLU A 211 -0.53 19.16 -4.96
CA GLU A 211 0.05 20.04 -3.93
C GLU A 211 0.50 19.26 -2.68
N LYS A 212 -0.25 18.27 -2.23
CA LYS A 212 0.18 17.35 -1.17
C LYS A 212 1.48 16.61 -1.54
N ILE A 213 1.60 16.17 -2.79
CA ILE A 213 2.81 15.52 -3.32
C ILE A 213 4.01 16.47 -3.32
N LYS A 214 3.83 17.71 -3.76
CA LYS A 214 4.89 18.74 -3.72
C LYS A 214 5.37 18.99 -2.29
N GLY A 215 4.44 19.10 -1.33
CA GLY A 215 4.79 19.23 0.09
C GLY A 215 5.56 18.02 0.64
N LYS A 216 5.22 16.79 0.23
CA LYS A 216 6.00 15.60 0.59
C LYS A 216 7.43 15.66 0.03
N ILE A 217 7.58 16.06 -1.23
CA ILE A 217 8.88 16.19 -1.88
C ILE A 217 9.72 17.28 -1.20
N GLU A 218 9.11 18.44 -0.90
CA GLU A 218 9.74 19.52 -0.13
C GLU A 218 10.27 19.01 1.22
N ASN A 219 9.43 18.31 1.99
CA ASN A 219 9.82 17.74 3.28
C ASN A 219 11.04 16.82 3.13
N VAL A 220 11.03 15.94 2.12
CA VAL A 220 12.16 15.01 1.87
C VAL A 220 13.43 15.75 1.51
N LEU A 221 13.37 16.72 0.60
CA LEU A 221 14.53 17.45 0.10
C LEU A 221 15.10 18.44 1.14
N SER A 222 14.26 19.04 1.97
CA SER A 222 14.67 19.94 3.04
C SER A 222 15.07 19.22 4.34
N CYS A 223 14.99 17.89 4.38
CA CYS A 223 15.19 17.07 5.58
C CYS A 223 14.28 17.48 6.77
N ARG A 224 13.16 18.15 6.50
CA ARG A 224 12.12 18.48 7.50
C ARG A 224 11.06 17.39 7.52
N ILE A 225 11.43 16.23 8.03
CA ILE A 225 10.63 15.01 7.94
C ILE A 225 9.59 14.97 9.07
N PRO A 226 8.29 15.07 8.76
CA PRO A 226 7.25 14.89 9.77
C PRO A 226 7.21 13.45 10.29
N GLU A 227 6.68 13.28 11.50
CA GLU A 227 6.35 11.95 12.01
C GLU A 227 5.24 11.32 11.17
N CYS A 228 5.27 9.99 11.02
CA CYS A 228 4.18 9.26 10.38
C CYS A 228 2.90 9.39 11.19
N SER A 229 1.79 9.61 10.51
CA SER A 229 0.46 9.58 11.11
C SER A 229 0.05 8.15 11.49
N ASP A 230 -1.01 8.01 12.29
CA ASP A 230 -1.59 6.71 12.62
C ASP A 230 -2.04 5.95 11.37
N GLU A 231 -2.57 6.66 10.37
CA GLU A 231 -2.96 6.08 9.08
C GLU A 231 -1.73 5.57 8.30
N GLU A 232 -0.65 6.35 8.26
CA GLU A 232 0.61 5.96 7.59
C GLU A 232 1.30 4.79 8.28
N MET A 233 1.15 4.63 9.60
CA MET A 233 1.62 3.48 10.39
C MET A 233 0.68 2.28 10.33
N TRP A 234 -0.50 2.41 9.72
CA TRP A 234 -1.58 1.41 9.73
C TRP A 234 -1.98 0.99 11.15
N MET A 235 -2.12 1.98 12.03
CA MET A 235 -2.51 1.73 13.41
C MET A 235 -3.87 1.06 13.46
N THR A 236 -3.96 -0.05 14.19
CA THR A 236 -5.26 -0.66 14.48
C THR A 236 -6.04 0.19 15.48
N GLU A 237 -7.34 -0.04 15.54
CA GLU A 237 -8.17 0.61 16.54
C GLU A 237 -7.77 0.21 17.98
N ARG A 238 -7.92 1.15 18.90
CA ARG A 238 -7.85 0.86 20.33
C ARG A 238 -9.11 0.11 20.74
N LEU A 239 -8.94 -1.04 21.36
CA LEU A 239 -10.05 -1.89 21.78
C LEU A 239 -9.95 -2.23 23.27
N TYR A 240 -11.05 -2.71 23.83
CA TYR A 240 -11.16 -3.15 25.22
C TYR A 240 -11.62 -4.60 25.23
N GLY A 241 -10.74 -5.50 25.63
CA GLY A 241 -11.00 -6.92 25.64
C GLY A 241 -11.57 -7.39 26.98
N VAL A 242 -12.69 -8.10 26.95
CA VAL A 242 -13.31 -8.72 28.13
C VAL A 242 -12.90 -10.19 28.18
N LYS A 243 -12.23 -10.60 29.27
CA LYS A 243 -11.87 -12.02 29.49
C LYS A 243 -11.80 -12.35 30.97
N LYS A 244 -11.80 -13.64 31.31
CA LYS A 244 -11.28 -14.07 32.61
C LYS A 244 -9.75 -14.07 32.58
N PRO A 245 -9.08 -13.76 33.69
CA PRO A 245 -7.61 -13.73 33.76
C PRO A 245 -6.95 -15.02 33.24
N GLU A 246 -7.52 -16.17 33.55
CA GLU A 246 -7.01 -17.48 33.12
C GLU A 246 -7.19 -17.78 31.63
N ASN A 247 -8.00 -17.01 30.90
CA ASN A 247 -8.27 -17.24 29.49
C ASN A 247 -7.26 -16.49 28.58
N GLN A 248 -6.68 -17.19 27.60
CA GLN A 248 -5.84 -16.57 26.59
C GLN A 248 -6.62 -15.70 25.59
N LYS A 249 -7.90 -16.07 25.31
CA LYS A 249 -8.75 -15.37 24.33
C LYS A 249 -9.77 -14.48 25.02
N TYR A 250 -10.01 -13.32 24.41
CA TYR A 250 -11.09 -12.43 24.81
C TYR A 250 -12.45 -13.02 24.45
N ASN A 251 -13.40 -12.92 25.36
CA ASN A 251 -14.80 -13.28 25.13
C ASN A 251 -15.50 -12.26 24.21
N LYS A 252 -15.10 -10.98 24.33
CA LYS A 252 -15.58 -9.86 23.51
C LYS A 252 -14.47 -8.83 23.40
N LYS A 253 -14.35 -8.19 22.25
CA LYS A 253 -13.58 -6.95 22.05
C LYS A 253 -14.57 -5.83 21.80
N CYS A 254 -14.42 -4.72 22.50
CA CYS A 254 -15.32 -3.57 22.51
C CYS A 254 -14.55 -2.33 22.05
N SER A 255 -15.24 -1.38 21.42
CA SER A 255 -14.66 -0.13 20.94
C SER A 255 -14.39 0.87 22.06
N SER A 256 -15.03 0.70 23.22
CA SER A 256 -14.86 1.57 24.38
C SER A 256 -14.95 0.80 25.70
N MET A 257 -14.39 1.41 26.76
CA MET A 257 -14.54 0.92 28.13
C MET A 257 -16.02 0.88 28.55
N ALA A 258 -16.82 1.84 28.10
CA ALA A 258 -18.26 1.87 28.38
C ALA A 258 -18.98 0.67 27.78
N GLU A 259 -18.71 0.34 26.52
CA GLU A 259 -19.26 -0.84 25.85
C GLU A 259 -18.85 -2.14 26.56
N ALA A 260 -17.56 -2.23 26.98
CA ALA A 260 -17.07 -3.40 27.69
C ALA A 260 -17.75 -3.58 29.06
N ASN A 261 -17.98 -2.51 29.80
CA ASN A 261 -18.72 -2.55 31.07
C ASN A 261 -20.20 -2.93 30.83
N GLN A 262 -20.84 -2.35 29.83
CA GLN A 262 -22.21 -2.68 29.47
C GLN A 262 -22.34 -4.16 29.11
N PHE A 263 -21.41 -4.71 28.34
CA PHE A 263 -21.37 -6.13 28.00
C PHE A 263 -21.24 -7.03 29.24
N LEU A 264 -20.42 -6.65 30.25
CA LEU A 264 -20.32 -7.40 31.51
C LEU A 264 -21.64 -7.41 32.27
N ILE A 265 -22.37 -6.28 32.31
CA ILE A 265 -23.67 -6.17 32.96
C ILE A 265 -24.70 -7.05 32.24
N GLU A 266 -24.83 -6.93 30.93
CA GLU A 266 -25.79 -7.70 30.12
C GLU A 266 -25.59 -9.22 30.22
N LYS A 267 -24.34 -9.68 30.32
CA LYS A 267 -24.02 -11.09 30.54
C LYS A 267 -24.14 -11.55 32.00
N GLY A 268 -24.39 -10.63 32.92
CA GLY A 268 -24.37 -10.93 34.33
C GLY A 268 -22.98 -11.38 34.83
N TRP A 269 -21.91 -10.87 34.23
CA TRP A 269 -20.51 -11.20 34.54
C TRP A 269 -19.83 -10.16 35.45
N ALA A 270 -20.45 -9.03 35.66
CA ALA A 270 -19.97 -8.02 36.59
C ALA A 270 -19.75 -8.65 38.00
N GLY A 271 -18.57 -8.47 38.55
CA GLY A 271 -18.20 -9.07 39.84
C GLY A 271 -17.91 -10.58 39.84
N LYS A 272 -17.89 -11.25 38.65
CA LYS A 272 -17.64 -12.70 38.53
C LYS A 272 -16.21 -13.02 38.03
N GLY A 273 -15.24 -12.19 38.36
CA GLY A 273 -13.83 -12.42 38.02
C GLY A 273 -13.46 -12.12 36.57
N TYR A 274 -14.34 -11.51 35.77
CA TYR A 274 -13.98 -10.99 34.46
C TYR A 274 -13.28 -9.65 34.58
N THR A 275 -12.27 -9.44 33.74
CA THR A 275 -11.51 -8.20 33.65
C THR A 275 -11.70 -7.55 32.28
N ILE A 276 -11.60 -6.22 32.24
CA ILE A 276 -11.51 -5.45 31.02
C ILE A 276 -10.05 -5.05 30.86
N THR A 277 -9.46 -5.35 29.73
CA THR A 277 -8.05 -5.06 29.42
C THR A 277 -8.00 -4.19 28.18
N GLU A 278 -7.25 -3.11 28.22
CA GLU A 278 -6.99 -2.31 27.03
C GLU A 278 -6.12 -3.09 26.06
N ILE A 279 -6.53 -3.15 24.79
CA ILE A 279 -5.77 -3.71 23.69
C ILE A 279 -5.10 -2.54 22.98
N VAL A 280 -3.79 -2.42 23.14
CA VAL A 280 -2.98 -1.36 22.55
C VAL A 280 -2.98 -1.48 21.03
N PRO A 281 -3.19 -0.38 20.28
CA PRO A 281 -3.13 -0.38 18.84
C PRO A 281 -1.81 -0.95 18.29
N GLU A 282 -1.91 -1.80 17.27
CA GLU A 282 -0.76 -2.34 16.56
C GLU A 282 -0.35 -1.42 15.42
N PRO A 283 0.90 -0.99 15.32
CA PRO A 283 1.45 -0.29 14.17
C PRO A 283 1.80 -1.30 13.07
N LYS A 284 0.80 -1.84 12.37
CA LYS A 284 0.95 -2.97 11.43
C LYS A 284 1.97 -2.72 10.33
N LYS A 285 2.11 -1.49 9.87
CA LYS A 285 3.12 -1.17 8.87
C LYS A 285 4.52 -1.29 9.45
N CYS A 286 4.77 -0.71 10.63
CA CYS A 286 6.07 -0.79 11.29
C CYS A 286 6.38 -2.22 11.75
N ASN A 287 5.34 -2.96 12.18
CA ASN A 287 5.47 -4.33 12.68
C ASN A 287 5.46 -5.36 11.54
N GLY A 288 6.47 -5.33 10.66
CA GLY A 288 6.70 -6.33 9.63
C GLY A 288 6.39 -5.93 8.18
N ASN A 289 6.04 -4.65 7.90
CA ASN A 289 5.76 -4.19 6.55
C ASN A 289 6.56 -2.94 6.14
N CYS A 290 7.50 -2.49 6.97
CA CYS A 290 8.37 -1.36 6.68
C CYS A 290 9.82 -1.81 6.70
N ASP A 291 10.47 -1.83 5.54
CA ASP A 291 11.87 -2.22 5.38
C ASP A 291 12.83 -1.30 6.14
N TYR A 292 12.39 -0.08 6.45
CA TYR A 292 13.21 0.98 7.05
C TYR A 292 13.00 1.12 8.57
N LEU A 293 12.32 0.17 9.20
CA LEU A 293 12.16 0.16 10.67
C LEU A 293 13.49 0.25 11.44
N PRO A 294 14.61 -0.39 11.01
CA PRO A 294 15.89 -0.28 11.72
C PRO A 294 16.42 1.14 11.88
N TRP A 295 16.02 2.06 10.99
CA TRP A 295 16.44 3.47 11.02
C TRP A 295 15.33 4.42 11.49
N CYS A 296 14.13 3.91 11.80
CA CYS A 296 12.97 4.71 12.18
C CYS A 296 12.70 4.62 13.68
N LYS A 297 13.17 5.61 14.45
CA LYS A 297 12.95 5.67 15.91
C LYS A 297 11.46 5.63 16.29
N GLN A 298 10.62 6.42 15.62
CA GLN A 298 9.17 6.43 15.87
C GLN A 298 8.55 5.04 15.70
N GLY A 299 8.91 4.35 14.61
CA GLY A 299 8.41 3.01 14.33
C GLY A 299 8.87 1.99 15.37
N GLN A 300 10.14 2.03 15.76
CA GLN A 300 10.70 1.15 16.80
C GLN A 300 9.98 1.34 18.14
N GLU A 301 9.81 2.58 18.58
CA GLU A 301 9.09 2.91 19.82
C GLU A 301 7.62 2.47 19.79
N ALA A 302 6.94 2.58 18.63
CA ALA A 302 5.56 2.14 18.48
C ALA A 302 5.45 0.61 18.55
N VAL A 303 6.35 -0.12 17.88
CA VAL A 303 6.40 -1.59 17.90
C VAL A 303 6.75 -2.09 19.31
N GLU A 304 7.72 -1.47 19.98
CA GLU A 304 8.12 -1.85 21.34
C GLU A 304 6.95 -1.68 22.34
N ARG A 305 6.23 -0.56 22.28
CA ARG A 305 5.03 -0.35 23.12
C ARG A 305 3.98 -1.43 22.91
N TYR A 306 3.73 -1.79 21.64
CA TYR A 306 2.78 -2.85 21.31
C TYR A 306 3.22 -4.23 21.82
N ILE A 307 4.50 -4.60 21.64
CA ILE A 307 5.04 -5.88 22.09
C ILE A 307 5.02 -5.99 23.62
N ASN A 308 5.42 -4.93 24.34
CA ASN A 308 5.47 -4.92 25.81
C ASN A 308 4.07 -5.05 26.41
N SER A 309 3.09 -4.32 25.86
CA SER A 309 1.69 -4.47 26.29
C SER A 309 1.17 -5.89 26.14
N ASN A 310 1.49 -6.57 25.02
CA ASN A 310 1.06 -7.96 24.80
C ASN A 310 1.78 -8.97 25.72
N LYS A 311 3.03 -8.72 26.13
CA LYS A 311 3.76 -9.57 27.10
C LYS A 311 3.15 -9.49 28.50
N GLU A 312 2.77 -8.30 28.95
CA GLU A 312 2.11 -8.09 30.24
C GLU A 312 0.79 -8.86 30.33
N HIS A 313 0.07 -8.97 29.21
CA HIS A 313 -1.19 -9.71 29.12
C HIS A 313 -1.04 -11.23 28.97
N SER A 314 0.18 -11.73 28.65
CA SER A 314 0.47 -13.15 28.50
C SER A 314 1.01 -13.79 29.80
N ASN A 315 1.54 -12.98 30.71
CA ASN A 315 2.19 -13.41 31.97
C ASN A 315 1.30 -13.20 33.23
N GLY A 316 0.08 -12.70 33.08
CA GLY A 316 -0.95 -12.56 34.12
C GLY A 316 -2.13 -13.48 33.86
#